data_50121c7a22c40dcb46df846f935561df
#
_entry.id   50121c7a22c40dcb46df846f935561df
#
_cell.length_a   1.000
_cell.length_b   1.000
_cell.length_c   1.000
_cell.angle_alpha   90.00
_cell.angle_beta   90.00
_cell.angle_gamma   90.00
#
_symmetry.space_group_name_H-M   'P 1'
#
loop_
_entity.id
_entity.type
_entity.pdbx_description
1 polymer ?
#
loop_
_entity_poly.entity_id
_entity_poly.type
_entity_poly.pdbx_seq_one_letter_code
_entity_poly.pdbx_strand_id
1 'polypeptide(L)'
;MATDSRGPQAAFVFAILGRHCSLQQQAQGITSISLLQRTNPRYPVLAMLSASCREVAPLRAELQRMGVTPLATPSDLSDIGRRRCVNLDSLSAPRMHHGYSYAAIYDKMAVWNLTSYSAVLFLDSDLAVLRPLDLVLDQMLRDPTIGHAYAQDGCFPINHSRNAPYQRRNLGVWGVRPSAALYRSLRNLMLASRLPCDLTPVQSVARTFFHFNARQRARFAPFETLKLHQGHNMQPTRYRRSGATSVRECLRKLELRPSDLHVVHWTGRSKPALGHREISDPFERSAFVTYRRTYCAAVSRLLPTEPARRRRLGDVAAGCKLGLG
;
A
#
# COMPACT_ATOMS: atom_id res chain seq x y z
N MET A 1 29.37 -6.42 -26.37
CA MET A 1 28.82 -6.01 -25.09
C MET A 1 27.89 -7.11 -24.64
N ALA A 2 28.26 -7.89 -23.63
CA ALA A 2 27.39 -8.91 -23.06
C ALA A 2 26.19 -8.21 -22.39
N THR A 3 25.00 -8.40 -22.88
CA THR A 3 23.76 -7.98 -22.20
C THR A 3 23.68 -8.74 -20.90
N ASP A 4 23.80 -8.01 -19.78
CA ASP A 4 23.68 -8.57 -18.43
C ASP A 4 22.30 -9.25 -18.36
N SER A 5 22.26 -10.57 -18.38
CA SER A 5 21.05 -11.40 -18.40
C SER A 5 20.37 -11.45 -17.02
N ARG A 6 20.80 -10.61 -16.07
CA ARG A 6 20.14 -10.44 -14.78
C ARG A 6 18.85 -9.67 -15.01
N GLY A 7 17.72 -10.27 -14.67
CA GLY A 7 16.41 -9.61 -14.68
C GLY A 7 16.41 -8.31 -13.84
N PRO A 8 15.31 -7.54 -13.82
CA PRO A 8 15.26 -6.25 -13.17
C PRO A 8 15.62 -6.37 -11.69
N GLN A 9 16.62 -5.58 -11.27
CA GLN A 9 17.14 -5.64 -9.90
C GLN A 9 16.17 -5.12 -8.85
N ALA A 10 15.19 -4.29 -9.24
CA ALA A 10 14.17 -3.74 -8.35
C ALA A 10 12.81 -3.61 -9.05
N ALA A 11 11.73 -3.47 -8.26
CA ALA A 11 10.38 -3.27 -8.76
C ALA A 11 9.50 -2.47 -7.79
N PHE A 12 8.49 -1.80 -8.35
CA PHE A 12 7.32 -1.33 -7.61
C PHE A 12 6.26 -2.42 -7.56
N VAL A 13 5.64 -2.60 -6.41
CA VAL A 13 4.59 -3.62 -6.22
C VAL A 13 3.36 -3.02 -5.58
N PHE A 14 2.24 -3.11 -6.25
CA PHE A 14 0.93 -2.79 -5.70
C PHE A 14 0.19 -4.05 -5.28
N ALA A 15 -0.67 -3.94 -4.26
CA ALA A 15 -1.54 -5.03 -3.86
C ALA A 15 -3.01 -4.69 -4.15
N ILE A 16 -3.65 -5.48 -5.00
CA ILE A 16 -5.10 -5.45 -5.23
C ILE A 16 -5.69 -6.68 -4.55
N LEU A 17 -6.06 -6.50 -3.29
CA LEU A 17 -6.44 -7.57 -2.39
C LEU A 17 -7.88 -7.41 -1.95
N GLY A 18 -8.61 -8.51 -1.87
CA GLY A 18 -9.97 -8.51 -1.38
C GLY A 18 -10.61 -9.88 -1.47
N ARG A 19 -11.61 -10.14 -0.61
CA ARG A 19 -12.33 -11.40 -0.62
C ARG A 19 -13.14 -11.59 -1.92
N HIS A 20 -13.70 -10.50 -2.45
CA HIS A 20 -14.61 -10.54 -3.61
C HIS A 20 -14.11 -9.70 -4.79
N CYS A 21 -12.91 -9.12 -4.68
CA CYS A 21 -12.34 -8.24 -5.70
C CYS A 21 -13.37 -7.22 -6.24
N SER A 22 -13.92 -6.40 -5.36
CA SER A 22 -14.93 -5.42 -5.74
C SER A 22 -14.41 -4.44 -6.80
N LEU A 23 -15.30 -3.87 -7.60
CA LEU A 23 -14.97 -2.84 -8.58
C LEU A 23 -14.21 -1.67 -7.92
N GLN A 24 -14.57 -1.30 -6.69
CA GLN A 24 -13.88 -0.27 -5.92
C GLN A 24 -12.42 -0.64 -5.66
N GLN A 25 -12.14 -1.88 -5.23
CA GLN A 25 -10.76 -2.36 -4.99
C GLN A 25 -9.94 -2.39 -6.27
N GLN A 26 -10.53 -2.89 -7.36
CA GLN A 26 -9.89 -2.88 -8.68
C GLN A 26 -9.55 -1.46 -9.12
N ALA A 27 -10.52 -0.55 -9.09
CA ALA A 27 -10.36 0.84 -9.51
C ALA A 27 -9.35 1.59 -8.63
N GLN A 28 -9.32 1.34 -7.32
CA GLN A 28 -8.28 1.90 -6.43
C GLN A 28 -6.88 1.46 -6.85
N GLY A 29 -6.67 0.16 -7.08
CA GLY A 29 -5.40 -0.38 -7.52
C GLY A 29 -4.94 0.24 -8.85
N ILE A 30 -5.81 0.22 -9.86
CA ILE A 30 -5.55 0.84 -11.17
C ILE A 30 -5.23 2.33 -11.04
N THR A 31 -5.94 3.05 -10.16
CA THR A 31 -5.71 4.47 -9.92
C THR A 31 -4.31 4.73 -9.38
N SER A 32 -3.93 4.05 -8.31
CA SER A 32 -2.62 4.26 -7.68
C SER A 32 -1.48 3.85 -8.61
N ILE A 33 -1.63 2.78 -9.38
CA ILE A 33 -0.69 2.38 -10.44
C ILE A 33 -0.59 3.46 -11.51
N SER A 34 -1.72 3.96 -12.03
CA SER A 34 -1.73 5.03 -13.05
C SER A 34 -1.03 6.29 -12.56
N LEU A 35 -1.19 6.65 -11.29
CA LEU A 35 -0.53 7.83 -10.71
C LEU A 35 0.98 7.62 -10.57
N LEU A 36 1.43 6.43 -10.18
CA LEU A 36 2.86 6.11 -10.22
C LEU A 36 3.41 6.19 -11.66
N GLN A 37 2.73 5.60 -12.64
CA GLN A 37 3.19 5.58 -14.04
C GLN A 37 3.33 7.00 -14.63
N ARG A 38 2.53 7.98 -14.19
CA ARG A 38 2.69 9.40 -14.59
C ARG A 38 3.99 10.02 -14.11
N THR A 39 4.67 9.42 -13.14
CA THR A 39 5.99 9.88 -12.68
C THR A 39 7.13 9.29 -13.50
N ASN A 40 6.84 8.51 -14.55
CA ASN A 40 7.81 7.80 -15.39
C ASN A 40 8.80 6.95 -14.58
N PRO A 41 8.31 5.93 -13.83
CA PRO A 41 9.16 5.09 -13.01
C PRO A 41 10.13 4.29 -13.88
N ARG A 42 11.39 4.22 -13.45
CA ARG A 42 12.46 3.46 -14.14
C ARG A 42 12.37 1.96 -13.92
N TYR A 43 11.72 1.55 -12.84
CA TYR A 43 11.59 0.15 -12.46
C TYR A 43 10.22 -0.42 -12.87
N PRO A 44 10.13 -1.72 -13.18
CA PRO A 44 8.87 -2.35 -13.54
C PRO A 44 7.84 -2.24 -12.43
N VAL A 45 6.58 -2.19 -12.83
CA VAL A 45 5.43 -2.15 -11.93
C VAL A 45 4.73 -3.50 -11.95
N LEU A 46 4.52 -4.05 -10.78
CA LEU A 46 3.88 -5.35 -10.55
C LEU A 46 2.58 -5.15 -9.77
N ALA A 47 1.61 -6.03 -9.97
CA ALA A 47 0.36 -6.05 -9.19
C ALA A 47 0.16 -7.41 -8.55
N MET A 48 0.28 -7.49 -7.22
CA MET A 48 -0.10 -8.69 -6.46
C MET A 48 -1.63 -8.78 -6.39
N LEU A 49 -2.18 -9.88 -6.86
CA LEU A 49 -3.62 -10.12 -6.92
C LEU A 49 -4.01 -11.26 -5.98
N SER A 50 -5.02 -11.02 -5.11
CA SER A 50 -5.69 -12.12 -4.40
C SER A 50 -6.31 -13.11 -5.39
N ALA A 51 -6.58 -14.34 -4.93
CA ALA A 51 -7.16 -15.38 -5.78
C ALA A 51 -8.43 -14.88 -6.52
N SER A 52 -9.33 -14.22 -5.80
CA SER A 52 -10.56 -13.64 -6.36
C SER A 52 -10.33 -12.53 -7.40
N CYS A 53 -9.22 -11.77 -7.27
CA CYS A 53 -8.90 -10.71 -8.22
C CYS A 53 -8.24 -11.24 -9.50
N ARG A 54 -7.54 -12.37 -9.43
CA ARG A 54 -6.90 -12.99 -10.61
C ARG A 54 -7.89 -13.39 -11.68
N GLU A 55 -9.08 -13.82 -11.28
CA GLU A 55 -10.11 -14.30 -12.19
C GLU A 55 -10.94 -13.17 -12.84
N VAL A 56 -10.68 -11.91 -12.44
CA VAL A 56 -11.41 -10.77 -13.00
C VAL A 56 -10.81 -10.34 -14.33
N ALA A 57 -11.41 -10.77 -15.43
CA ALA A 57 -10.93 -10.51 -16.78
C ALA A 57 -10.74 -9.00 -17.10
N PRO A 58 -11.68 -8.10 -16.79
CA PRO A 58 -11.48 -6.67 -17.04
C PRO A 58 -10.26 -6.09 -16.29
N LEU A 59 -10.01 -6.52 -15.04
CA LEU A 59 -8.84 -6.09 -14.28
C LEU A 59 -7.55 -6.56 -14.94
N ARG A 60 -7.49 -7.82 -15.34
CA ARG A 60 -6.30 -8.38 -16.00
C ARG A 60 -6.00 -7.68 -17.32
N ALA A 61 -7.03 -7.47 -18.14
CA ALA A 61 -6.88 -6.75 -19.42
C ALA A 61 -6.37 -5.32 -19.21
N GLU A 62 -6.89 -4.62 -18.19
CA GLU A 62 -6.45 -3.25 -17.88
C GLU A 62 -5.00 -3.23 -17.37
N LEU A 63 -4.60 -4.15 -16.50
CA LEU A 63 -3.21 -4.26 -16.04
C LEU A 63 -2.26 -4.55 -17.22
N GLN A 64 -2.64 -5.46 -18.10
CA GLN A 64 -1.85 -5.79 -19.29
C GLN A 64 -1.72 -4.58 -20.22
N ARG A 65 -2.81 -3.85 -20.48
CA ARG A 65 -2.80 -2.61 -21.26
C ARG A 65 -1.86 -1.55 -20.68
N MET A 66 -1.73 -1.53 -19.34
CA MET A 66 -0.83 -0.63 -18.63
C MET A 66 0.62 -1.13 -18.56
N GLY A 67 0.95 -2.28 -19.14
CA GLY A 67 2.28 -2.89 -19.02
C GLY A 67 2.63 -3.37 -17.61
N VAL A 68 1.62 -3.63 -16.77
CA VAL A 68 1.78 -4.08 -15.38
C VAL A 68 1.73 -5.60 -15.32
N THR A 69 2.72 -6.21 -14.70
CA THR A 69 2.77 -7.68 -14.54
C THR A 69 1.93 -8.12 -13.35
N PRO A 70 0.86 -8.89 -13.55
CA PRO A 70 0.07 -9.44 -12.47
C PRO A 70 0.82 -10.60 -11.80
N LEU A 71 0.87 -10.59 -10.47
CA LEU A 71 1.44 -11.64 -9.63
C LEU A 71 0.35 -12.30 -8.79
N ALA A 72 0.40 -13.62 -8.69
CA ALA A 72 -0.46 -14.35 -7.77
C ALA A 72 0.06 -14.23 -6.33
N THR A 73 -0.82 -13.88 -5.37
CA THR A 73 -0.48 -14.06 -3.96
C THR A 73 -0.62 -15.54 -3.57
N PRO A 74 0.25 -16.05 -2.69
CA PRO A 74 0.06 -17.39 -2.13
C PRO A 74 -1.28 -17.49 -1.39
N SER A 75 -2.05 -18.53 -1.66
CA SER A 75 -3.39 -18.72 -1.06
C SER A 75 -3.35 -18.96 0.45
N ASP A 76 -2.24 -19.51 0.96
CA ASP A 76 -2.09 -19.88 2.38
C ASP A 76 -2.01 -18.68 3.33
N LEU A 77 -1.55 -17.52 2.88
CA LEU A 77 -1.50 -16.30 3.72
C LEU A 77 -2.92 -15.80 4.05
N SER A 78 -3.80 -15.74 3.07
CA SER A 78 -5.21 -15.42 3.31
C SER A 78 -5.89 -16.47 4.21
N ASP A 79 -5.51 -17.74 4.10
CA ASP A 79 -6.03 -18.81 4.96
C ASP A 79 -5.57 -18.65 6.42
N ILE A 80 -4.30 -18.29 6.62
CA ILE A 80 -3.78 -17.94 7.94
C ILE A 80 -4.57 -16.77 8.51
N GLY A 81 -4.78 -15.72 7.70
CA GLY A 81 -5.55 -14.56 8.08
C GLY A 81 -6.99 -14.92 8.47
N ARG A 82 -7.68 -15.76 7.69
CA ARG A 82 -9.04 -16.21 7.97
C ARG A 82 -9.14 -16.94 9.30
N ARG A 83 -8.23 -17.88 9.57
CA ARG A 83 -8.24 -18.66 10.83
C ARG A 83 -8.00 -17.79 12.06
N ARG A 84 -7.21 -16.72 11.92
CA ARG A 84 -6.80 -15.87 13.04
C ARG A 84 -7.69 -14.66 13.26
N CYS A 85 -8.34 -14.18 12.20
CA CYS A 85 -9.12 -12.96 12.23
C CYS A 85 -10.64 -13.19 12.26
N VAL A 86 -11.08 -14.42 12.56
CA VAL A 86 -12.52 -14.79 12.62
C VAL A 86 -13.31 -13.81 13.48
N ASN A 87 -12.77 -13.41 14.62
CA ASN A 87 -13.47 -12.50 15.53
C ASN A 87 -13.52 -11.05 15.03
N LEU A 88 -12.58 -10.62 14.19
CA LEU A 88 -12.58 -9.26 13.65
C LEU A 88 -13.55 -9.09 12.49
N ASP A 89 -13.71 -10.11 11.65
CA ASP A 89 -14.70 -10.09 10.58
C ASP A 89 -16.14 -10.08 11.15
N SER A 90 -16.33 -10.59 12.38
CA SER A 90 -17.63 -10.60 13.10
C SER A 90 -17.82 -9.42 14.05
N LEU A 91 -16.76 -8.94 14.72
CA LEU A 91 -16.82 -7.90 15.75
C LEU A 91 -16.58 -6.49 15.19
N SER A 92 -15.80 -6.36 14.15
CA SER A 92 -15.57 -5.07 13.55
C SER A 92 -16.74 -4.66 12.70
N ALA A 93 -17.86 -4.64 13.38
CA ALA A 93 -19.03 -3.96 12.99
C ALA A 93 -18.97 -3.38 11.57
N PRO A 94 -20.02 -3.51 10.80
CA PRO A 94 -20.17 -2.96 9.44
C PRO A 94 -19.79 -1.47 9.33
N ARG A 95 -19.45 -0.83 10.43
CA ARG A 95 -19.15 0.61 10.54
C ARG A 95 -17.73 1.01 10.13
N MET A 96 -16.74 0.13 10.09
CA MET A 96 -15.35 0.56 9.86
C MET A 96 -14.73 0.13 8.53
N HIS A 97 -15.17 -0.93 7.89
CA HIS A 97 -14.46 -1.49 6.73
C HIS A 97 -15.42 -2.02 5.67
N HIS A 98 -15.91 -1.14 4.82
CA HIS A 98 -16.69 -1.47 3.64
C HIS A 98 -16.02 -2.56 2.79
N GLY A 99 -16.27 -3.84 3.09
CA GLY A 99 -15.86 -4.98 2.27
C GLY A 99 -14.37 -5.37 2.32
N TYR A 100 -13.56 -4.80 3.21
CA TYR A 100 -12.19 -5.26 3.42
C TYR A 100 -12.16 -6.50 4.31
N SER A 101 -11.74 -7.62 3.78
CA SER A 101 -11.37 -8.77 4.59
C SER A 101 -9.98 -8.53 5.19
N TYR A 102 -9.89 -8.46 6.52
CA TYR A 102 -8.59 -8.42 7.22
C TYR A 102 -7.70 -9.62 6.88
N ALA A 103 -8.31 -10.76 6.56
CA ALA A 103 -7.59 -11.94 6.12
C ALA A 103 -6.72 -11.68 4.88
N ALA A 104 -7.27 -10.97 3.89
CA ALA A 104 -6.54 -10.66 2.65
C ALA A 104 -5.36 -9.68 2.85
N ILE A 105 -5.33 -8.94 3.97
CA ILE A 105 -4.21 -8.03 4.25
C ILE A 105 -2.91 -8.79 4.49
N TYR A 106 -2.97 -10.03 4.99
CA TYR A 106 -1.78 -10.87 5.16
C TYR A 106 -1.10 -11.21 3.83
N ASP A 107 -1.81 -11.18 2.71
CA ASP A 107 -1.23 -11.40 1.38
C ASP A 107 -0.13 -10.39 1.04
N LYS A 108 -0.13 -9.20 1.66
CA LYS A 108 0.97 -8.22 1.53
C LYS A 108 2.33 -8.78 1.94
N MET A 109 2.35 -9.76 2.85
CA MET A 109 3.59 -10.39 3.31
C MET A 109 4.27 -11.19 2.19
N ALA A 110 3.55 -11.55 1.11
CA ALA A 110 4.13 -12.22 -0.05
C ALA A 110 5.20 -11.38 -0.76
N VAL A 111 5.24 -10.07 -0.56
CA VAL A 111 6.28 -9.20 -1.11
C VAL A 111 7.70 -9.67 -0.73
N TRP A 112 7.86 -10.28 0.45
CA TRP A 112 9.14 -10.85 0.91
C TRP A 112 9.59 -12.08 0.12
N ASN A 113 8.68 -12.73 -0.62
CA ASN A 113 8.98 -13.90 -1.44
C ASN A 113 9.31 -13.57 -2.90
N LEU A 114 9.36 -12.29 -3.28
CA LEU A 114 9.71 -11.85 -4.63
C LEU A 114 11.22 -11.89 -4.87
N THR A 115 11.84 -13.05 -4.65
CA THR A 115 13.30 -13.25 -4.59
C THR A 115 14.02 -13.07 -5.93
N SER A 116 13.29 -12.90 -7.02
CA SER A 116 13.86 -12.48 -8.32
C SER A 116 14.26 -11.00 -8.33
N TYR A 117 13.89 -10.22 -7.30
CA TYR A 117 14.26 -8.82 -7.15
C TYR A 117 15.17 -8.62 -5.94
N SER A 118 16.17 -7.76 -6.09
CA SER A 118 17.06 -7.36 -5.00
C SER A 118 16.42 -6.34 -4.05
N ALA A 119 15.51 -5.53 -4.56
CA ALA A 119 14.73 -4.57 -3.79
C ALA A 119 13.32 -4.42 -4.38
N VAL A 120 12.34 -4.22 -3.50
CA VAL A 120 10.95 -3.97 -3.89
C VAL A 120 10.40 -2.81 -3.08
N LEU A 121 9.71 -1.87 -3.72
CA LEU A 121 8.92 -0.86 -3.05
C LEU A 121 7.44 -1.23 -3.17
N PHE A 122 6.89 -1.74 -2.06
CA PHE A 122 5.47 -2.05 -1.94
C PHE A 122 4.67 -0.76 -1.70
N LEU A 123 3.52 -0.66 -2.38
CA LEU A 123 2.63 0.48 -2.36
C LEU A 123 1.18 0.02 -2.15
N ASP A 124 0.47 0.61 -1.20
CA ASP A 124 -0.96 0.37 -1.01
C ASP A 124 -1.79 0.93 -2.20
N SER A 125 -2.98 0.41 -2.39
CA SER A 125 -3.85 0.79 -3.49
C SER A 125 -4.67 2.08 -3.26
N ASP A 126 -4.49 2.73 -2.12
CA ASP A 126 -5.24 3.93 -1.72
C ASP A 126 -4.35 5.17 -1.54
N LEU A 127 -3.33 5.26 -2.38
CA LEU A 127 -2.42 6.41 -2.38
C LEU A 127 -2.35 7.13 -3.73
N ALA A 128 -2.07 8.43 -3.67
CA ALA A 128 -1.65 9.21 -4.82
C ALA A 128 -0.14 9.38 -4.80
N VAL A 129 0.53 8.82 -5.79
CA VAL A 129 1.94 9.13 -6.06
C VAL A 129 1.99 10.42 -6.85
N LEU A 130 2.66 11.43 -6.28
CA LEU A 130 2.75 12.78 -6.83
C LEU A 130 4.12 13.06 -7.46
N ARG A 131 5.15 12.31 -7.04
CA ARG A 131 6.54 12.48 -7.47
C ARG A 131 7.23 11.12 -7.57
N PRO A 132 8.32 11.01 -8.36
CA PRO A 132 9.09 9.77 -8.51
C PRO A 132 9.53 9.19 -7.15
N LEU A 133 9.47 7.87 -7.06
CA LEU A 133 9.88 7.09 -5.89
C LEU A 133 11.13 6.24 -6.15
N ASP A 134 11.72 6.35 -7.35
CA ASP A 134 12.89 5.56 -7.77
C ASP A 134 14.07 5.68 -6.82
N LEU A 135 14.28 6.87 -6.23
CA LEU A 135 15.39 7.12 -5.31
C LEU A 135 15.36 6.20 -4.08
N VAL A 136 14.18 5.75 -3.65
CA VAL A 136 14.07 4.79 -2.53
C VAL A 136 14.67 3.44 -2.95
N LEU A 137 14.31 2.96 -4.14
CA LEU A 137 14.86 1.71 -4.69
C LEU A 137 16.34 1.83 -5.00
N ASP A 138 16.79 2.96 -5.56
CA ASP A 138 18.22 3.23 -5.82
C ASP A 138 19.04 3.16 -4.53
N GLN A 139 18.53 3.74 -3.45
CA GLN A 139 19.22 3.72 -2.15
C GLN A 139 19.28 2.30 -1.60
N MET A 140 18.20 1.54 -1.69
CA MET A 140 18.20 0.14 -1.27
C MET A 140 19.12 -0.74 -2.12
N LEU A 141 19.25 -0.45 -3.42
CA LEU A 141 20.17 -1.20 -4.30
C LEU A 141 21.62 -0.88 -4.01
N ARG A 142 21.96 0.40 -3.74
CA ARG A 142 23.33 0.85 -3.43
C ARG A 142 23.83 0.35 -2.09
N ASP A 143 22.93 0.24 -1.11
CA ASP A 143 23.28 -0.21 0.24
C ASP A 143 22.61 -1.58 0.53
N PRO A 144 23.38 -2.68 0.39
CA PRO A 144 22.88 -4.02 0.63
C PRO A 144 22.51 -4.31 2.10
N THR A 145 22.91 -3.46 3.04
CA THR A 145 22.56 -3.60 4.46
C THR A 145 21.13 -3.20 4.74
N ILE A 146 20.52 -2.36 3.88
CA ILE A 146 19.11 -1.96 4.03
C ILE A 146 18.19 -3.14 3.72
N GLY A 147 17.62 -3.72 4.75
CA GLY A 147 16.66 -4.82 4.65
C GLY A 147 15.23 -4.37 4.41
N HIS A 148 14.86 -3.21 4.97
CA HIS A 148 13.55 -2.61 4.71
C HIS A 148 13.56 -1.09 4.86
N ALA A 149 12.59 -0.43 4.20
CA ALA A 149 12.37 1.00 4.27
C ALA A 149 10.90 1.30 4.60
N TYR A 150 10.64 2.30 5.41
CA TYR A 150 9.28 2.74 5.72
C TYR A 150 9.24 4.21 6.10
N ALA A 151 8.08 4.85 5.88
CA ALA A 151 7.78 6.16 6.39
C ALA A 151 6.99 6.10 7.69
N GLN A 152 7.26 7.04 8.58
CA GLN A 152 6.54 7.16 9.84
C GLN A 152 5.16 7.81 9.62
N ASP A 153 4.16 7.40 10.40
CA ASP A 153 2.83 8.02 10.40
C ASP A 153 2.84 9.40 11.06
N GLY A 154 2.14 10.35 10.45
CA GLY A 154 1.80 11.65 11.06
C GLY A 154 2.93 12.66 11.03
N CYS A 155 2.64 13.84 11.61
CA CYS A 155 3.52 15.01 11.64
C CYS A 155 4.39 15.08 12.89
N PHE A 156 4.89 13.95 13.36
CA PHE A 156 5.73 13.91 14.55
C PHE A 156 7.19 13.83 14.10
N PRO A 157 8.06 14.70 14.62
CA PRO A 157 9.49 14.58 14.40
C PRO A 157 9.99 13.18 14.77
N ILE A 158 10.93 12.66 14.00
CA ILE A 158 11.45 11.29 14.13
C ILE A 158 11.99 10.98 15.54
N ASN A 159 12.32 12.01 16.31
CA ASN A 159 13.02 11.92 17.59
C ASN A 159 12.14 11.82 18.84
N HIS A 160 10.80 11.83 18.72
CA HIS A 160 9.97 11.81 19.91
C HIS A 160 9.64 10.42 20.42
N SER A 161 10.18 10.16 21.59
CA SER A 161 10.03 9.06 22.57
C SER A 161 10.57 7.69 22.14
N ARG A 162 11.49 7.19 22.97
CA ARG A 162 12.06 5.83 22.89
C ARG A 162 11.00 4.71 22.89
N ASN A 163 9.78 5.00 23.32
CA ASN A 163 8.69 4.02 23.47
C ASN A 163 7.58 4.09 22.40
N ALA A 164 7.58 5.12 21.54
CA ALA A 164 6.51 5.31 20.54
C ALA A 164 6.87 4.99 19.08
N PRO A 165 8.13 4.65 18.70
CA PRO A 165 8.55 4.62 17.29
C PRO A 165 7.82 3.57 16.45
N TYR A 166 7.25 2.54 17.09
CA TYR A 166 6.69 1.38 16.36
C TYR A 166 5.17 1.40 16.23
N GLN A 167 4.48 2.12 17.09
CA GLN A 167 3.02 2.22 17.01
C GLN A 167 2.52 3.08 15.83
N ARG A 168 3.43 3.82 15.17
CA ARG A 168 3.10 4.82 14.15
C ARG A 168 3.68 4.51 12.79
N ARG A 169 4.12 3.28 12.55
CA ARG A 169 4.56 2.85 11.22
C ARG A 169 3.36 2.48 10.38
N ASN A 170 3.25 3.10 9.23
CA ASN A 170 2.32 2.68 8.21
C ASN A 170 3.12 2.01 7.08
N LEU A 171 2.68 0.83 6.68
CA LEU A 171 3.31 0.06 5.62
C LEU A 171 2.63 0.29 4.25
N GLY A 172 1.99 1.43 4.06
CA GLY A 172 1.41 1.80 2.78
C GLY A 172 2.47 2.17 1.73
N VAL A 173 3.65 2.62 2.18
CA VAL A 173 4.87 2.72 1.39
C VAL A 173 5.95 1.94 2.13
N TRP A 174 6.34 0.80 1.58
CA TRP A 174 7.18 -0.16 2.28
C TRP A 174 8.26 -0.75 1.37
N GLY A 175 9.50 -0.31 1.51
CA GLY A 175 10.64 -0.93 0.85
C GLY A 175 11.03 -2.23 1.56
N VAL A 176 11.26 -3.29 0.80
CA VAL A 176 11.71 -4.57 1.31
C VAL A 176 12.83 -5.14 0.43
N ARG A 177 13.76 -5.84 1.04
CA ARG A 177 14.71 -6.70 0.36
C ARG A 177 14.20 -8.13 0.43
N PRO A 178 13.64 -8.69 -0.65
CA PRO A 178 13.06 -10.01 -0.64
C PRO A 178 14.05 -11.09 -0.20
N SER A 179 13.56 -12.04 0.59
CA SER A 179 14.35 -13.18 1.08
C SER A 179 13.42 -14.34 1.41
N ALA A 180 13.62 -15.49 0.75
CA ALA A 180 12.82 -16.68 1.02
C ALA A 180 12.97 -17.17 2.47
N ALA A 181 14.15 -17.03 3.06
CA ALA A 181 14.38 -17.39 4.45
C ALA A 181 13.63 -16.47 5.41
N LEU A 182 13.66 -15.15 5.15
CA LEU A 182 12.92 -14.15 5.93
C LEU A 182 11.41 -14.34 5.76
N TYR A 183 10.94 -14.57 4.54
CA TYR A 183 9.53 -14.87 4.27
C TYR A 183 9.04 -16.08 5.06
N ARG A 184 9.79 -17.21 5.04
CA ARG A 184 9.45 -18.39 5.85
C ARG A 184 9.40 -18.07 7.35
N SER A 185 10.32 -17.27 7.85
CA SER A 185 10.34 -16.89 9.28
C SER A 185 9.13 -16.01 9.64
N LEU A 186 8.77 -15.05 8.80
CA LEU A 186 7.57 -14.23 8.98
C LEU A 186 6.30 -15.07 8.92
N ARG A 187 6.20 -15.98 7.94
CA ARG A 187 5.09 -16.92 7.82
C ARG A 187 4.95 -17.82 9.05
N ASN A 188 6.06 -18.37 9.55
CA ASN A 188 6.06 -19.17 10.76
C ASN A 188 5.64 -18.37 12.00
N LEU A 189 6.07 -17.11 12.11
CA LEU A 189 5.60 -16.20 13.15
C LEU A 189 4.07 -15.99 13.05
N MET A 190 3.54 -15.79 11.85
CA MET A 190 2.10 -15.66 11.63
C MET A 190 1.33 -16.93 12.02
N LEU A 191 1.89 -18.11 11.75
CA LEU A 191 1.29 -19.41 12.12
C LEU A 191 1.34 -19.67 13.63
N ALA A 192 2.49 -19.42 14.24
CA ALA A 192 2.75 -19.74 15.65
C ALA A 192 2.24 -18.68 16.62
N SER A 193 2.10 -17.43 16.16
CA SER A 193 1.87 -16.33 17.06
C SER A 193 0.44 -16.27 17.58
N ARG A 194 0.33 -15.94 18.88
CA ARG A 194 -0.90 -15.48 19.51
C ARG A 194 -1.12 -13.98 19.26
N LEU A 195 -0.52 -13.41 18.18
CA LEU A 195 -0.71 -12.01 17.83
C LEU A 195 -2.19 -11.76 17.65
N PRO A 196 -2.78 -10.83 18.39
CA PRO A 196 -4.15 -10.44 18.13
C PRO A 196 -4.26 -9.95 16.70
N CYS A 197 -5.30 -10.36 16.01
CA CYS A 197 -5.66 -9.74 14.76
C CYS A 197 -6.24 -8.37 15.12
N ASP A 198 -5.37 -7.38 15.19
CA ASP A 198 -5.76 -5.98 15.40
C ASP A 198 -6.11 -5.30 14.05
N LEU A 199 -6.46 -4.03 14.12
CA LEU A 199 -6.79 -3.22 12.94
C LEU A 199 -5.61 -3.05 11.95
N THR A 200 -4.42 -3.57 12.28
CA THR A 200 -3.20 -3.42 11.48
C THR A 200 -2.36 -4.71 11.48
N PRO A 201 -2.93 -5.86 11.06
CA PRO A 201 -2.31 -7.16 11.30
C PRO A 201 -0.91 -7.31 10.68
N VAL A 202 -0.69 -6.80 9.47
CA VAL A 202 0.63 -6.83 8.82
C VAL A 202 1.64 -5.94 9.55
N GLN A 203 1.21 -4.76 10.01
CA GLN A 203 2.06 -3.87 10.79
C GLN A 203 2.42 -4.50 12.13
N SER A 204 1.50 -5.23 12.76
CA SER A 204 1.75 -5.96 14.00
C SER A 204 2.74 -7.11 13.81
N VAL A 205 2.63 -7.88 12.72
CA VAL A 205 3.61 -8.92 12.36
C VAL A 205 4.97 -8.28 12.12
N ALA A 206 5.05 -7.25 11.29
CA ALA A 206 6.31 -6.55 11.00
C ALA A 206 6.93 -5.96 12.28
N ARG A 207 6.12 -5.32 13.15
CA ARG A 207 6.56 -4.81 14.44
C ARG A 207 7.15 -5.91 15.30
N THR A 208 6.43 -7.01 15.47
CA THR A 208 6.87 -8.11 16.31
C THR A 208 8.18 -8.70 15.80
N PHE A 209 8.29 -8.92 14.50
CA PHE A 209 9.47 -9.51 13.91
C PHE A 209 10.67 -8.55 13.97
N PHE A 210 10.53 -7.33 13.48
CA PHE A 210 11.66 -6.41 13.33
C PHE A 210 12.04 -5.68 14.61
N HIS A 211 11.19 -5.72 15.62
CA HIS A 211 11.43 -4.98 16.85
C HIS A 211 11.60 -5.86 18.08
N PHE A 212 10.66 -6.73 18.35
CA PHE A 212 10.69 -7.53 19.57
C PHE A 212 11.54 -8.79 19.45
N ASN A 213 11.88 -9.24 18.25
CA ASN A 213 12.65 -10.45 18.04
C ASN A 213 14.06 -10.16 17.51
N ALA A 214 14.87 -9.45 18.31
CA ALA A 214 16.24 -9.10 17.97
C ALA A 214 17.10 -10.33 17.61
N ARG A 215 16.90 -11.47 18.29
CA ARG A 215 17.63 -12.72 18.01
C ARG A 215 17.27 -13.31 16.65
N GLN A 216 15.97 -13.29 16.27
CA GLN A 216 15.57 -13.75 14.94
C GLN A 216 16.05 -12.80 13.86
N ARG A 217 15.97 -11.48 14.09
CA ARG A 217 16.48 -10.47 13.18
C ARG A 217 17.99 -10.63 12.93
N ALA A 218 18.78 -10.92 13.97
CA ALA A 218 20.23 -11.10 13.85
C ALA A 218 20.64 -12.23 12.90
N ARG A 219 19.76 -13.22 12.66
CA ARG A 219 19.97 -14.29 11.66
C ARG A 219 19.93 -13.81 10.21
N PHE A 220 19.36 -12.63 9.98
CA PHE A 220 19.26 -11.98 8.66
C PHE A 220 20.13 -10.73 8.58
N ALA A 221 21.08 -10.55 9.53
CA ALA A 221 22.01 -9.44 9.53
C ALA A 221 23.05 -9.56 8.39
N PRO A 222 23.54 -8.45 7.83
CA PRO A 222 23.18 -7.10 8.22
C PRO A 222 21.80 -6.71 7.72
N PHE A 223 20.91 -6.20 8.60
CA PHE A 223 19.56 -5.84 8.28
C PHE A 223 19.24 -4.48 8.90
N GLU A 224 19.55 -3.43 8.17
CA GLU A 224 19.26 -2.07 8.58
C GLU A 224 17.91 -1.57 8.10
N THR A 225 17.43 -0.53 8.74
CA THR A 225 16.16 0.11 8.42
C THR A 225 16.41 1.48 7.84
N LEU A 226 16.00 1.68 6.59
CA LEU A 226 15.94 2.99 5.98
C LEU A 226 14.66 3.71 6.44
N LYS A 227 14.83 4.79 7.18
CA LYS A 227 13.71 5.67 7.56
C LYS A 227 13.48 6.70 6.47
N LEU A 228 12.33 6.59 5.80
CA LEU A 228 11.88 7.58 4.85
C LEU A 228 11.24 8.76 5.59
N HIS A 229 11.40 9.97 5.08
CA HIS A 229 10.66 11.11 5.62
C HIS A 229 9.15 10.98 5.32
N GLN A 230 8.32 11.68 6.10
CA GLN A 230 6.86 11.51 6.04
C GLN A 230 6.24 11.95 4.71
N GLY A 231 6.93 12.76 3.91
CA GLY A 231 6.51 13.09 2.55
C GLY A 231 6.38 11.88 1.62
N HIS A 232 7.02 10.74 1.94
CA HIS A 232 6.86 9.50 1.20
C HIS A 232 5.58 8.72 1.58
N ASN A 233 4.87 9.11 2.64
CA ASN A 233 3.63 8.45 3.06
C ASN A 233 2.76 9.40 3.91
N MET A 234 2.47 10.58 3.38
CA MET A 234 1.68 11.60 4.06
C MET A 234 0.23 11.16 4.21
N GLN A 235 -0.23 11.03 5.45
CA GLN A 235 -1.60 10.61 5.77
C GLN A 235 -2.44 11.79 6.26
N PRO A 236 -3.37 12.30 5.45
CA PRO A 236 -4.20 13.46 5.82
C PRO A 236 -5.04 13.28 7.09
N THR A 237 -5.43 12.05 7.40
CA THR A 237 -6.18 11.75 8.64
C THR A 237 -5.30 11.76 9.89
N ARG A 238 -4.00 11.66 9.74
CA ARG A 238 -3.05 11.54 10.85
C ARG A 238 -2.41 12.88 11.23
N TYR A 239 -2.21 13.82 10.30
CA TYR A 239 -1.64 15.12 10.66
C TYR A 239 -2.53 15.87 11.65
N ARG A 240 -3.85 15.75 11.56
CA ARG A 240 -4.80 16.35 12.51
C ARG A 240 -4.60 15.84 13.94
N ARG A 241 -4.22 14.57 14.11
CA ARG A 241 -3.92 14.00 15.43
C ARG A 241 -2.62 14.54 16.04
N SER A 242 -1.74 15.10 15.23
CA SER A 242 -0.50 15.76 15.67
C SER A 242 -0.66 17.27 15.87
N GLY A 243 -1.91 17.77 15.85
CA GLY A 243 -2.21 19.19 16.02
C GLY A 243 -1.84 20.03 14.80
N ALA A 244 -1.57 19.43 13.64
CA ALA A 244 -1.46 20.17 12.39
C ALA A 244 -2.84 20.32 11.74
N THR A 245 -3.13 21.49 11.19
CA THR A 245 -4.41 21.81 10.55
C THR A 245 -4.40 21.55 9.04
N SER A 246 -3.20 21.39 8.46
CA SER A 246 -2.99 21.22 7.02
C SER A 246 -1.77 20.38 6.72
N VAL A 247 -1.70 19.85 5.46
CA VAL A 247 -0.49 19.18 4.94
C VAL A 247 0.70 20.13 4.95
N ARG A 248 0.50 21.41 4.55
CA ARG A 248 1.56 22.43 4.57
C ARG A 248 2.12 22.63 5.97
N GLU A 249 1.27 22.74 6.98
CA GLU A 249 1.71 22.88 8.37
C GLU A 249 2.46 21.63 8.85
N CYS A 250 1.99 20.44 8.44
CA CYS A 250 2.67 19.20 8.72
C CYS A 250 4.09 19.19 8.13
N LEU A 251 4.23 19.53 6.85
CA LEU A 251 5.55 19.61 6.19
C LEU A 251 6.46 20.61 6.93
N ARG A 252 5.95 21.80 7.30
CA ARG A 252 6.71 22.79 8.05
C ARG A 252 7.19 22.27 9.41
N LYS A 253 6.33 21.58 10.17
CA LYS A 253 6.69 20.95 11.45
C LYS A 253 7.78 19.88 11.30
N LEU A 254 7.90 19.29 10.12
CA LEU A 254 8.87 18.26 9.77
C LEU A 254 10.10 18.83 9.06
N GLU A 255 10.17 20.16 8.89
CA GLU A 255 11.23 20.83 8.12
C GLU A 255 11.33 20.34 6.66
N LEU A 256 10.18 19.89 6.10
CA LEU A 256 10.07 19.43 4.72
C LEU A 256 9.48 20.54 3.82
N ARG A 257 9.96 20.58 2.59
CA ARG A 257 9.41 21.46 1.55
C ARG A 257 8.20 20.81 0.87
N PRO A 258 7.31 21.57 0.22
CA PRO A 258 6.27 21.00 -0.63
C PRO A 258 6.79 20.08 -1.75
N SER A 259 8.03 20.29 -2.20
CA SER A 259 8.72 19.40 -3.15
C SER A 259 9.04 18.01 -2.58
N ASP A 260 9.08 17.87 -1.28
CA ASP A 260 9.41 16.63 -0.61
C ASP A 260 8.13 15.76 -0.36
N LEU A 261 6.96 16.25 -0.80
CA LEU A 261 5.71 15.48 -0.78
C LEU A 261 5.63 14.56 -2.00
N HIS A 262 5.95 13.29 -1.80
CA HIS A 262 5.95 12.26 -2.85
C HIS A 262 4.63 11.48 -2.90
N VAL A 263 4.03 11.21 -1.74
CA VAL A 263 2.83 10.35 -1.64
C VAL A 263 1.83 10.93 -0.65
N VAL A 264 0.56 11.00 -1.07
CA VAL A 264 -0.59 11.19 -0.18
C VAL A 264 -1.33 9.88 -0.06
N HIS A 265 -1.54 9.42 1.17
CA HIS A 265 -2.13 8.13 1.49
C HIS A 265 -3.41 8.30 2.33
N TRP A 266 -4.56 7.96 1.77
CA TRP A 266 -5.84 8.07 2.46
C TRP A 266 -6.22 6.76 3.15
N THR A 267 -6.14 6.74 4.46
CA THR A 267 -6.47 5.58 5.28
C THR A 267 -7.91 5.62 5.80
N GLY A 268 -8.52 4.46 6.01
CA GLY A 268 -9.86 4.34 6.62
C GLY A 268 -10.95 4.97 5.76
N ARG A 269 -11.84 5.78 6.38
CA ARG A 269 -13.00 6.39 5.72
C ARG A 269 -12.68 7.61 4.85
N SER A 270 -11.46 8.11 4.88
CA SER A 270 -11.06 9.31 4.14
C SER A 270 -10.68 9.03 2.68
N LYS A 271 -10.87 7.81 2.19
CA LYS A 271 -10.48 7.41 0.83
C LYS A 271 -11.30 8.16 -0.21
N PRO A 272 -10.66 8.75 -1.24
CA PRO A 272 -11.36 9.48 -2.30
C PRO A 272 -12.38 8.63 -3.06
N ALA A 273 -12.19 7.31 -3.10
CA ALA A 273 -13.11 6.35 -3.70
C ALA A 273 -14.46 6.27 -2.99
N LEU A 274 -14.55 6.69 -1.70
CA LEU A 274 -15.77 6.59 -0.88
C LEU A 274 -16.70 7.81 -1.02
N GLY A 275 -16.36 8.80 -1.81
CA GLY A 275 -17.23 9.93 -2.05
C GLY A 275 -16.58 11.30 -1.88
N HIS A 276 -17.44 12.32 -1.82
CA HIS A 276 -17.03 13.70 -1.59
C HIS A 276 -16.65 13.93 -0.14
N ARG A 277 -15.57 14.67 0.02
CA ARG A 277 -15.16 15.21 1.30
C ARG A 277 -14.74 16.65 1.07
N GLU A 278 -15.20 17.53 1.93
CA GLU A 278 -14.69 18.89 1.99
C GLU A 278 -13.23 18.86 2.46
N ILE A 279 -12.34 19.38 1.65
CA ILE A 279 -10.89 19.42 1.90
C ILE A 279 -10.46 20.89 1.82
N SER A 280 -10.13 21.46 2.97
CA SER A 280 -9.67 22.84 3.08
C SER A 280 -8.22 23.01 2.62
N ASP A 281 -7.37 22.01 2.86
CA ASP A 281 -5.96 22.06 2.48
C ASP A 281 -5.77 21.99 0.96
N PRO A 282 -5.11 22.98 0.32
CA PRO A 282 -4.96 23.02 -1.14
C PRO A 282 -4.14 21.86 -1.70
N PHE A 283 -3.13 21.38 -0.98
CA PHE A 283 -2.29 20.25 -1.42
C PHE A 283 -3.06 18.94 -1.35
N GLU A 284 -3.76 18.70 -0.22
CA GLU A 284 -4.62 17.53 -0.08
C GLU A 284 -5.72 17.56 -1.14
N ARG A 285 -6.35 18.72 -1.37
CA ARG A 285 -7.40 18.91 -2.37
C ARG A 285 -6.89 18.59 -3.77
N SER A 286 -5.75 19.11 -4.17
CA SER A 286 -5.17 18.85 -5.50
C SER A 286 -4.90 17.35 -5.70
N ALA A 287 -4.27 16.70 -4.73
CA ALA A 287 -4.02 15.26 -4.76
C ALA A 287 -5.33 14.45 -4.80
N PHE A 288 -6.32 14.85 -3.99
CA PHE A 288 -7.64 14.22 -3.93
C PHE A 288 -8.38 14.32 -5.27
N VAL A 289 -8.44 15.51 -5.88
CA VAL A 289 -9.09 15.71 -7.18
C VAL A 289 -8.40 14.88 -8.26
N THR A 290 -7.07 14.87 -8.28
CA THR A 290 -6.28 14.09 -9.25
C THR A 290 -6.55 12.60 -9.07
N TYR A 291 -6.52 12.09 -7.83
CA TYR A 291 -6.85 10.70 -7.55
C TYR A 291 -8.27 10.36 -7.99
N ARG A 292 -9.24 11.19 -7.63
CA ARG A 292 -10.66 10.94 -7.93
C ARG A 292 -10.95 10.94 -9.43
N ARG A 293 -10.39 11.88 -10.20
CA ARG A 293 -10.50 11.86 -11.67
C ARG A 293 -9.94 10.58 -12.27
N THR A 294 -8.75 10.15 -11.80
CA THR A 294 -8.11 8.92 -12.25
C THR A 294 -8.92 7.68 -11.83
N TYR A 295 -9.48 7.70 -10.62
CA TYR A 295 -10.35 6.65 -10.11
C TYR A 295 -11.63 6.49 -10.96
N CYS A 296 -12.30 7.60 -11.27
CA CYS A 296 -13.50 7.55 -12.10
C CYS A 296 -13.21 7.07 -13.52
N ALA A 297 -12.07 7.45 -14.09
CA ALA A 297 -11.61 6.90 -15.36
C ALA A 297 -11.33 5.39 -15.27
N ALA A 298 -10.73 4.91 -14.18
CA ALA A 298 -10.52 3.48 -13.96
C ALA A 298 -11.85 2.73 -13.80
N VAL A 299 -12.79 3.25 -13.03
CA VAL A 299 -14.15 2.69 -12.91
C VAL A 299 -14.79 2.54 -14.29
N SER A 300 -14.72 3.58 -15.13
CA SER A 300 -15.32 3.54 -16.48
C SER A 300 -14.72 2.44 -17.37
N ARG A 301 -13.41 2.19 -17.28
CA ARG A 301 -12.74 1.14 -18.03
C ARG A 301 -13.01 -0.28 -17.51
N LEU A 302 -13.22 -0.41 -16.21
CA LEU A 302 -13.50 -1.69 -15.55
C LEU A 302 -14.97 -2.08 -15.57
N LEU A 303 -15.87 -1.14 -15.89
CA LEU A 303 -17.31 -1.44 -15.97
C LEU A 303 -17.59 -2.40 -17.13
N PRO A 304 -18.41 -3.45 -16.89
CA PRO A 304 -18.85 -4.34 -17.94
C PRO A 304 -19.60 -3.56 -19.04
N THR A 305 -19.46 -4.01 -20.28
CA THR A 305 -20.23 -3.48 -21.42
C THR A 305 -21.72 -3.82 -21.33
N GLU A 306 -22.07 -4.90 -20.63
CA GLU A 306 -23.45 -5.37 -20.48
C GLU A 306 -24.30 -4.45 -19.57
N PRO A 307 -25.45 -3.92 -20.06
CA PRO A 307 -26.28 -2.98 -19.31
C PRO A 307 -26.82 -3.54 -17.98
N ALA A 308 -27.14 -4.83 -17.93
CA ALA A 308 -27.69 -5.50 -16.74
C ALA A 308 -26.67 -5.55 -15.58
N ARG A 309 -25.38 -5.76 -15.90
CA ARG A 309 -24.29 -5.74 -14.90
C ARG A 309 -23.93 -4.32 -14.48
N ARG A 310 -24.05 -3.33 -15.37
CA ARG A 310 -23.84 -1.90 -15.04
C ARG A 310 -24.82 -1.42 -13.96
N ARG A 311 -26.09 -1.85 -13.98
CA ARG A 311 -27.09 -1.42 -13.00
C ARG A 311 -26.74 -1.87 -11.59
N ARG A 312 -26.18 -3.07 -11.40
CA ARG A 312 -25.75 -3.60 -10.10
C ARG A 312 -24.52 -2.90 -9.49
N LEU A 313 -23.76 -2.18 -10.31
CA LEU A 313 -22.57 -1.44 -9.91
C LEU A 313 -22.82 0.08 -9.86
N GLY A 314 -24.10 0.47 -9.92
CA GLY A 314 -24.56 1.85 -10.05
C GLY A 314 -24.04 2.80 -8.97
N ASP A 315 -23.90 2.35 -7.73
CA ASP A 315 -23.46 3.22 -6.62
C ASP A 315 -22.01 3.71 -6.78
N VAL A 316 -21.11 2.84 -7.25
CA VAL A 316 -19.70 3.22 -7.52
C VAL A 316 -19.61 4.16 -8.71
N ALA A 317 -20.42 3.91 -9.75
CA ALA A 317 -20.48 4.76 -10.94
C ALA A 317 -21.23 6.08 -10.67
N ALA A 318 -22.27 6.07 -9.86
CA ALA A 318 -23.02 7.26 -9.44
C ALA A 318 -22.13 8.22 -8.65
N GLY A 319 -21.31 7.69 -7.74
CA GLY A 319 -20.33 8.49 -7.02
C GLY A 319 -19.34 9.24 -7.93
N CYS A 320 -19.05 8.71 -9.14
CA CYS A 320 -18.21 9.38 -10.12
C CYS A 320 -18.95 10.47 -10.92
N LYS A 321 -20.26 10.38 -11.09
CA LYS A 321 -21.05 11.39 -11.83
C LYS A 321 -21.28 12.66 -11.01
N LEU A 322 -21.40 12.55 -9.69
CA LEU A 322 -21.73 13.66 -8.80
C LEU A 322 -20.56 14.58 -8.45
N GLY A 323 -19.38 14.39 -9.02
CA GLY A 323 -18.18 14.99 -8.47
C GLY A 323 -17.20 15.69 -9.40
N LEU A 324 -17.60 16.09 -10.60
CA LEU A 324 -16.76 16.81 -11.55
C LEU A 324 -17.29 18.22 -11.88
N GLY A 325 -18.21 18.75 -11.05
CA GLY A 325 -18.64 20.14 -11.10
C GLY A 325 -17.75 21.05 -10.25
#